data_8867d3681abdee88e2827e4a4513fee1
#
_entry.id   8867d3681abdee88e2827e4a4513fee1
#
_cell.length_a   1.000
_cell.length_b   1.000
_cell.length_c   1.000
_cell.angle_alpha   90.00
_cell.angle_beta   90.00
_cell.angle_gamma   90.00
#
_symmetry.space_group_name_H-M   'P 1'
#
loop_
_entity.id
_entity.type
_entity.pdbx_description
1 polymer ?
#
loop_
_entity_poly.entity_id
_entity_poly.type
_entity_poly.pdbx_seq_one_letter_code
_entity_poly.pdbx_strand_id
1 'polypeptide(L)'
;MWECKCDCGNTAFISAAHLTDNTTFSCGCLKQSHGEYIIEQLLKQYNIPYEKEYRFEDCKDKKPLPFDFYINKTYLIEYDGDIHFFHKNNGWNNENNLNLVQLHDKIKTNWCLENNIPLIRIPYTHLEEITIEDLKLETTCFLIKNMI
;
A
#
# COMPACT_ATOMS: atom_id res chain seq x y z
N MET A 1 23.40 12.89 15.54
CA MET A 1 22.28 13.05 14.63
C MET A 1 22.66 13.92 13.46
N TRP A 2 22.22 13.59 12.30
CA TRP A 2 22.49 14.33 11.06
C TRP A 2 21.29 15.16 10.67
N GLU A 3 21.53 16.41 10.30
CA GLU A 3 20.51 17.26 9.72
C GLU A 3 20.31 16.86 8.26
N CYS A 4 19.09 16.44 7.91
CA CYS A 4 18.74 15.98 6.59
C CYS A 4 17.60 16.82 6.03
N LYS A 5 17.71 17.20 4.75
CA LYS A 5 16.64 17.92 4.05
C LYS A 5 15.78 16.93 3.30
N CYS A 6 14.47 16.97 3.55
CA CYS A 6 13.50 16.17 2.85
C CYS A 6 13.09 16.84 1.54
N ASP A 7 12.71 16.05 0.55
CA ASP A 7 12.20 16.55 -0.75
C ASP A 7 10.97 17.45 -0.60
N CYS A 8 10.20 17.29 0.49
CA CYS A 8 9.08 18.19 0.80
C CYS A 8 9.50 19.59 1.27
N GLY A 9 10.81 19.84 1.47
CA GLY A 9 11.38 21.10 1.97
C GLY A 9 11.61 21.14 3.47
N ASN A 10 11.08 20.19 4.25
CA ASN A 10 11.29 20.13 5.69
C ASN A 10 12.67 19.58 6.04
N THR A 11 13.17 19.98 7.21
CA THR A 11 14.41 19.46 7.79
C THR A 11 14.08 18.47 8.90
N ALA A 12 14.82 17.36 8.96
CA ALA A 12 14.72 16.35 10.00
C ALA A 12 16.10 15.96 10.51
N PHE A 13 16.18 15.62 11.81
CA PHE A 13 17.40 15.12 12.41
C PHE A 13 17.32 13.60 12.52
N ILE A 14 18.24 12.90 11.86
CA ILE A 14 18.21 11.44 11.71
C ILE A 14 19.52 10.85 12.20
N SER A 15 19.47 9.72 12.92
CA SER A 15 20.66 9.01 13.36
C SER A 15 21.39 8.36 12.18
N ALA A 16 22.72 8.19 12.32
CA ALA A 16 23.51 7.54 11.28
C ALA A 16 23.02 6.13 10.95
N ALA A 17 22.56 5.38 11.95
CA ALA A 17 22.03 4.04 11.75
C ALA A 17 20.80 4.04 10.80
N HIS A 18 19.86 4.95 11.00
CA HIS A 18 18.65 5.05 10.16
C HIS A 18 18.94 5.56 8.74
N LEU A 19 20.05 6.27 8.55
CA LEU A 19 20.49 6.69 7.22
C LEU A 19 21.13 5.55 6.41
N THR A 20 21.80 4.63 7.11
CA THR A 20 22.55 3.54 6.46
C THR A 20 21.72 2.30 6.22
N ASP A 21 20.65 2.07 6.98
CA ASP A 21 19.78 0.90 6.86
C ASP A 21 18.60 1.09 5.91
N ASN A 22 18.52 2.25 5.25
CA ASN A 22 17.44 2.62 4.32
C ASN A 22 16.03 2.54 4.93
N THR A 23 15.89 2.73 6.24
CA THR A 23 14.58 2.69 6.90
C THR A 23 13.86 4.03 6.88
N THR A 24 14.58 5.12 6.60
CA THR A 24 14.03 6.46 6.62
C THR A 24 14.06 7.09 5.24
N PHE A 25 12.87 7.36 4.68
CA PHE A 25 12.68 7.90 3.33
C PHE A 25 12.14 9.34 3.32
N SER A 26 11.74 9.86 4.48
CA SER A 26 11.13 11.17 4.58
C SER A 26 11.30 11.75 5.99
N CYS A 27 10.95 13.02 6.15
CA CYS A 27 10.90 13.69 7.46
C CYS A 27 9.69 13.25 8.33
N GLY A 28 8.87 12.34 7.84
CA GLY A 28 7.57 11.98 8.43
C GLY A 28 6.39 12.59 7.68
N CYS A 29 6.63 13.36 6.62
CA CYS A 29 5.59 13.90 5.75
C CYS A 29 4.87 12.81 4.94
N LEU A 30 5.55 11.70 4.66
CA LEU A 30 5.00 10.54 3.98
C LEU A 30 4.54 9.51 5.01
N LYS A 31 3.25 9.50 5.33
CA LYS A 31 2.62 8.50 6.20
C LYS A 31 2.25 7.23 5.41
N GLN A 32 3.10 6.82 4.50
CA GLN A 32 2.85 5.68 3.63
C GLN A 32 4.13 4.87 3.44
N SER A 33 3.98 3.61 3.04
CA SER A 33 5.11 2.75 2.73
C SER A 33 5.82 3.18 1.44
N HIS A 34 7.05 2.69 1.25
CA HIS A 34 7.81 2.95 0.03
C HIS A 34 7.08 2.47 -1.23
N GLY A 35 6.43 1.31 -1.15
CA GLY A 35 5.64 0.77 -2.27
C GLY A 35 4.45 1.64 -2.64
N GLU A 36 3.70 2.10 -1.65
CA GLU A 36 2.61 3.04 -1.87
C GLU A 36 3.10 4.35 -2.49
N TYR A 37 4.25 4.84 -2.04
CA TYR A 37 4.86 6.04 -2.61
C TYR A 37 5.16 5.87 -4.11
N ILE A 38 5.77 4.76 -4.51
CA ILE A 38 6.07 4.48 -5.93
C ILE A 38 4.79 4.41 -6.76
N ILE A 39 3.77 3.72 -6.27
CA ILE A 39 2.46 3.63 -6.95
C ILE A 39 1.85 5.03 -7.12
N GLU A 40 1.88 5.83 -6.06
CA GLU A 40 1.35 7.19 -6.12
C GLU A 40 2.09 8.06 -7.15
N GLN A 41 3.42 7.95 -7.24
CA GLN A 41 4.19 8.69 -8.23
C GLN A 41 3.81 8.30 -9.66
N LEU A 42 3.57 7.03 -9.93
CA LEU A 42 3.07 6.57 -11.23
C LEU A 42 1.69 7.14 -11.54
N LEU A 43 0.76 7.11 -10.58
CA LEU A 43 -0.58 7.68 -10.76
C LEU A 43 -0.52 9.18 -11.07
N LYS A 44 0.33 9.92 -10.39
CA LYS A 44 0.55 11.36 -10.64
C LYS A 44 1.17 11.62 -12.01
N GLN A 45 2.18 10.84 -12.38
CA GLN A 45 2.88 10.97 -13.66
C GLN A 45 1.93 10.82 -14.84
N TYR A 46 0.96 9.92 -14.75
CA TYR A 46 -0.01 9.64 -15.81
C TYR A 46 -1.36 10.33 -15.62
N ASN A 47 -1.44 11.27 -14.66
CA ASN A 47 -2.65 12.07 -14.37
C ASN A 47 -3.90 11.23 -14.11
N ILE A 48 -3.75 10.12 -13.38
CA ILE A 48 -4.85 9.24 -13.01
C ILE A 48 -5.47 9.76 -11.70
N PRO A 49 -6.76 10.10 -11.65
CA PRO A 49 -7.42 10.54 -10.42
C PRO A 49 -7.49 9.43 -9.39
N TYR A 50 -7.15 9.71 -8.14
CA TYR A 50 -7.18 8.73 -7.04
C TYR A 50 -7.48 9.40 -5.70
N GLU A 51 -7.97 8.60 -4.75
CA GLU A 51 -8.12 8.97 -3.34
C GLU A 51 -7.33 7.95 -2.50
N LYS A 52 -6.58 8.44 -1.52
CA LYS A 52 -5.74 7.60 -0.65
C LYS A 52 -6.47 7.19 0.62
N GLU A 53 -6.12 6.01 1.15
CA GLU A 53 -6.63 5.48 2.42
C GLU A 53 -8.17 5.55 2.48
N TYR A 54 -8.82 5.19 1.38
CA TYR A 54 -10.26 5.24 1.26
C TYR A 54 -10.93 4.13 2.06
N ARG A 55 -11.99 4.47 2.78
CA ARG A 55 -12.73 3.55 3.65
C ARG A 55 -14.20 3.47 3.22
N PHE A 56 -14.70 2.23 3.13
CA PHE A 56 -16.13 1.96 2.98
C PHE A 56 -16.68 1.52 4.33
N GLU A 57 -17.80 2.06 4.76
CA GLU A 57 -18.36 1.81 6.10
C GLU A 57 -18.67 0.33 6.37
N ASP A 58 -19.06 -0.41 5.35
CA ASP A 58 -19.43 -1.82 5.43
C ASP A 58 -18.26 -2.80 5.16
N CYS A 59 -17.10 -2.29 4.75
CA CYS A 59 -15.86 -3.08 4.64
C CYS A 59 -15.05 -2.91 5.92
N LYS A 60 -15.32 -3.75 6.90
CA LYS A 60 -14.75 -3.56 8.24
C LYS A 60 -14.48 -4.87 8.98
N ASP A 61 -13.53 -4.82 9.91
CA ASP A 61 -13.40 -5.69 11.06
C ASP A 61 -14.09 -5.00 12.25
N LYS A 62 -13.36 -4.44 13.18
CA LYS A 62 -13.91 -3.58 14.26
C LYS A 62 -14.20 -2.17 13.79
N LYS A 63 -13.45 -1.69 12.84
CA LYS A 63 -13.55 -0.37 12.20
C LYS A 63 -13.43 -0.52 10.69
N PRO A 64 -13.93 0.46 9.91
CA PRO A 64 -13.73 0.45 8.47
C PRO A 64 -12.25 0.31 8.10
N LEU A 65 -11.94 -0.57 7.16
CA LEU A 65 -10.59 -0.85 6.72
C LEU A 65 -10.18 0.08 5.58
N PRO A 66 -8.95 0.68 5.62
CA PRO A 66 -8.51 1.56 4.55
C PRO A 66 -8.03 0.75 3.35
N PHE A 67 -8.38 1.20 2.16
CA PHE A 67 -7.74 0.80 0.91
C PHE A 67 -6.69 1.83 0.53
N ASP A 68 -5.55 1.39 0.02
CA ASP A 68 -4.42 2.29 -0.27
C ASP A 68 -4.80 3.36 -1.29
N PHE A 69 -5.44 2.94 -2.40
CA PHE A 69 -5.89 3.86 -3.46
C PHE A 69 -7.27 3.46 -4.00
N TYR A 70 -8.14 4.44 -4.14
CA TYR A 70 -9.41 4.32 -4.86
C TYR A 70 -9.31 5.13 -6.15
N ILE A 71 -9.29 4.45 -7.28
CA ILE A 71 -8.96 5.03 -8.58
C ILE A 71 -10.22 5.45 -9.31
N ASN A 72 -10.33 6.75 -9.58
CA ASN A 72 -11.43 7.35 -10.35
C ASN A 72 -12.81 6.84 -9.93
N LYS A 73 -12.98 6.50 -8.65
CA LYS A 73 -14.21 5.92 -8.06
C LYS A 73 -14.72 4.66 -8.77
N THR A 74 -13.82 3.92 -9.42
CA THR A 74 -14.16 2.73 -10.20
C THR A 74 -13.49 1.44 -9.71
N TYR A 75 -12.24 1.51 -9.24
CA TYR A 75 -11.51 0.35 -8.77
C TYR A 75 -10.51 0.71 -7.68
N LEU A 76 -9.97 -0.30 -7.02
CA LEU A 76 -9.07 -0.16 -5.88
C LEU A 76 -7.70 -0.75 -6.21
N ILE A 77 -6.66 -0.16 -5.62
CA ILE A 77 -5.29 -0.69 -5.65
C ILE A 77 -4.80 -0.84 -4.22
N GLU A 78 -4.23 -2.00 -3.91
CA GLU A 78 -3.55 -2.31 -2.65
C GLU A 78 -2.10 -2.70 -2.92
N TYR A 79 -1.19 -2.20 -2.11
CA TYR A 79 0.19 -2.67 -2.07
C TYR A 79 0.36 -3.67 -0.93
N ASP A 80 0.75 -4.89 -1.28
CA ASP A 80 0.98 -5.96 -0.31
C ASP A 80 2.46 -6.02 0.04
N GLY A 81 2.86 -5.41 1.15
CA GLY A 81 4.21 -5.45 1.67
C GLY A 81 4.60 -6.84 2.20
N ASP A 82 5.85 -7.00 2.56
CA ASP A 82 6.37 -8.29 3.04
C ASP A 82 5.69 -8.81 4.33
N ILE A 83 5.15 -7.93 5.15
CA ILE A 83 4.41 -8.29 6.37
C ILE A 83 3.14 -9.10 6.07
N HIS A 84 2.58 -8.98 4.85
CA HIS A 84 1.41 -9.77 4.45
C HIS A 84 1.73 -11.26 4.23
N PHE A 85 3.01 -11.60 4.08
CA PHE A 85 3.45 -12.94 3.71
C PHE A 85 4.36 -13.61 4.74
N PHE A 86 5.13 -12.85 5.53
CA PHE A 86 6.18 -13.38 6.38
C PHE A 86 6.12 -12.90 7.82
N HIS A 87 6.50 -13.80 8.72
CA HIS A 87 6.93 -13.48 10.08
C HIS A 87 8.28 -12.77 10.07
N LYS A 88 8.35 -11.59 10.64
CA LYS A 88 9.62 -11.00 11.04
C LYS A 88 9.79 -11.16 12.56
N ASN A 89 10.84 -11.87 12.96
CA ASN A 89 11.18 -12.16 14.35
C ASN A 89 11.73 -10.93 15.12
N ASN A 90 11.11 -9.78 14.95
CA ASN A 90 11.43 -8.59 15.72
C ASN A 90 10.16 -8.16 16.42
N GLY A 91 10.10 -8.32 17.70
CA GLY A 91 9.06 -8.08 18.71
C GLY A 91 7.72 -7.41 18.35
N TRP A 92 7.62 -6.75 17.20
CA TRP A 92 6.41 -6.08 16.69
C TRP A 92 5.65 -6.91 15.65
N ASN A 93 6.31 -7.85 14.99
CA ASN A 93 5.73 -8.69 13.94
C ASN A 93 5.69 -10.14 14.40
N ASN A 94 4.83 -10.41 15.38
CA ASN A 94 4.56 -11.77 15.82
C ASN A 94 3.47 -12.43 14.96
N GLU A 95 3.22 -13.71 15.18
CA GLU A 95 2.20 -14.50 14.48
C GLU A 95 0.82 -13.84 14.52
N ASN A 96 0.45 -13.21 15.65
CA ASN A 96 -0.84 -12.54 15.79
C ASN A 96 -0.99 -11.34 14.83
N ASN A 97 0.07 -10.58 14.61
CA ASN A 97 0.05 -9.45 13.66
C ASN A 97 -0.08 -9.93 12.22
N LEU A 98 0.64 -11.00 11.86
CA LEU A 98 0.51 -11.61 10.53
C LEU A 98 -0.91 -12.13 10.30
N ASN A 99 -1.48 -12.84 11.26
CA ASN A 99 -2.84 -13.35 11.19
C ASN A 99 -3.88 -12.24 11.06
N LEU A 100 -3.70 -11.12 11.77
CA LEU A 100 -4.57 -9.96 11.68
C LEU A 100 -4.49 -9.29 10.30
N VAL A 101 -3.28 -9.11 9.77
CA VAL A 101 -3.06 -8.54 8.43
C VAL A 101 -3.74 -9.43 7.37
N GLN A 102 -3.53 -10.74 7.43
CA GLN A 102 -4.14 -11.68 6.50
C GLN A 102 -5.67 -11.73 6.63
N LEU A 103 -6.21 -11.59 7.83
CA LEU A 103 -7.65 -11.48 8.06
C LEU A 103 -8.21 -10.22 7.39
N HIS A 104 -7.57 -9.08 7.57
CA HIS A 104 -8.00 -7.82 6.94
C HIS A 104 -7.93 -7.90 5.43
N ASP A 105 -6.88 -8.50 4.87
CA ASP A 105 -6.75 -8.73 3.44
C ASP A 105 -7.88 -9.59 2.89
N LYS A 106 -8.25 -10.63 3.61
CA LYS A 106 -9.35 -11.52 3.26
C LYS A 106 -10.70 -10.79 3.30
N ILE A 107 -10.94 -9.99 4.33
CA ILE A 107 -12.16 -9.17 4.44
C ILE A 107 -12.27 -8.22 3.26
N LYS A 108 -11.22 -7.48 2.94
CA LYS A 108 -11.17 -6.54 1.82
C LYS A 108 -11.43 -7.25 0.47
N THR A 109 -10.75 -8.37 0.24
CA THR A 109 -10.89 -9.14 -1.00
C THR A 109 -12.31 -9.65 -1.18
N ASN A 110 -12.89 -10.25 -0.15
CA ASN A 110 -14.25 -10.77 -0.18
C ASN A 110 -15.28 -9.65 -0.40
N TRP A 111 -15.10 -8.53 0.30
CA TRP A 111 -15.99 -7.37 0.14
C TRP A 111 -15.96 -6.83 -1.30
N CYS A 112 -14.78 -6.73 -1.90
CA CYS A 112 -14.64 -6.31 -3.30
C CYS A 112 -15.34 -7.28 -4.25
N LEU A 113 -15.21 -8.58 -4.04
CA LEU A 113 -15.89 -9.60 -4.84
C LEU A 113 -17.41 -9.50 -4.71
N GLU A 114 -17.93 -9.34 -3.49
CA GLU A 114 -19.37 -9.23 -3.22
C GLU A 114 -19.98 -7.96 -3.80
N ASN A 115 -19.23 -6.87 -3.84
CA ASN A 115 -19.69 -5.57 -4.35
C ASN A 115 -19.31 -5.31 -5.82
N ASN A 116 -18.70 -6.27 -6.49
CA ASN A 116 -18.25 -6.16 -7.88
C ASN A 116 -17.30 -4.97 -8.13
N ILE A 117 -16.46 -4.66 -7.15
CA ILE A 117 -15.42 -3.62 -7.27
C ILE A 117 -14.10 -4.31 -7.61
N PRO A 118 -13.48 -4.00 -8.77
CA PRO A 118 -12.18 -4.58 -9.10
C PRO A 118 -11.11 -4.16 -8.10
N LEU A 119 -10.27 -5.09 -7.69
CA LEU A 119 -9.15 -4.87 -6.79
C LEU A 119 -7.86 -5.35 -7.44
N ILE A 120 -6.90 -4.45 -7.57
CA ILE A 120 -5.54 -4.75 -8.02
C ILE A 120 -4.66 -4.87 -6.77
N ARG A 121 -4.00 -6.02 -6.59
CA ARG A 121 -3.03 -6.23 -5.52
C ARG A 121 -1.63 -6.33 -6.12
N ILE A 122 -0.76 -5.41 -5.69
CA ILE A 122 0.63 -5.36 -6.13
C ILE A 122 1.50 -5.95 -5.02
N PRO A 123 2.11 -7.12 -5.24
CA PRO A 123 2.99 -7.74 -4.23
C PRO A 123 4.33 -7.00 -4.16
N TYR A 124 4.92 -6.99 -2.97
CA TYR A 124 6.22 -6.34 -2.74
C TYR A 124 7.33 -6.89 -3.65
N THR A 125 7.20 -8.14 -4.09
CA THR A 125 8.16 -8.81 -4.98
C THR A 125 8.18 -8.23 -6.40
N HIS A 126 7.13 -7.50 -6.79
CA HIS A 126 6.99 -6.89 -8.12
C HIS A 126 7.36 -5.39 -8.14
N LEU A 127 7.69 -4.81 -6.99
CA LEU A 127 7.83 -3.35 -6.85
C LEU A 127 8.92 -2.75 -7.74
N GLU A 128 10.04 -3.46 -7.93
CA GLU A 128 11.15 -3.00 -8.77
C GLU A 128 10.82 -3.00 -10.28
N GLU A 129 9.85 -3.80 -10.67
CA GLU A 129 9.42 -3.99 -12.05
C GLU A 129 8.07 -3.32 -12.36
N ILE A 130 7.50 -2.58 -11.40
CA ILE A 130 6.18 -2.00 -11.54
C ILE A 130 6.14 -0.95 -12.64
N THR A 131 5.09 -1.02 -13.47
CA THR A 131 4.81 -0.06 -14.53
C THR A 131 3.38 0.44 -14.41
N ILE A 132 3.05 1.50 -15.15
CA ILE A 132 1.67 2.01 -15.16
C ILE A 132 0.66 0.97 -15.67
N GLU A 133 1.08 0.05 -16.52
CA GLU A 133 0.22 -1.01 -17.05
C GLU A 133 -0.29 -1.94 -15.94
N ASP A 134 0.51 -2.15 -14.89
CA ASP A 134 0.12 -2.93 -13.72
C ASP A 134 -0.97 -2.26 -12.89
N LEU A 135 -1.16 -0.94 -13.06
CA LEU A 135 -2.13 -0.14 -12.33
C LEU A 135 -3.43 0.10 -13.12
N LYS A 136 -3.52 -0.40 -14.35
CA LYS A 136 -4.69 -0.26 -15.21
C LYS A 136 -5.51 -1.54 -15.25
N LEU A 137 -6.83 -1.42 -15.19
CA LEU A 137 -7.76 -2.56 -15.23
C LEU A 137 -7.62 -3.43 -16.48
N GLU A 138 -7.27 -2.82 -17.61
CA GLU A 138 -7.29 -3.46 -18.94
C GLU A 138 -6.08 -4.35 -19.16
N THR A 139 -4.96 -4.06 -18.51
CA THR A 139 -3.66 -4.67 -18.82
C THR A 139 -3.03 -5.42 -17.65
N THR A 140 -3.51 -5.22 -16.42
CA THR A 140 -2.90 -5.85 -15.24
C THR A 140 -3.18 -7.34 -15.12
N CYS A 141 -2.17 -8.10 -14.73
CA CYS A 141 -2.31 -9.50 -14.34
C CYS A 141 -2.63 -9.69 -12.84
N PHE A 142 -2.56 -8.63 -12.06
CA PHE A 142 -2.80 -8.65 -10.61
C PHE A 142 -4.26 -8.35 -10.23
N LEU A 143 -5.14 -8.28 -11.21
CA LEU A 143 -6.53 -7.94 -10.99
C LEU A 143 -7.28 -9.10 -10.36
N ILE A 144 -7.92 -8.83 -9.22
CA ILE A 144 -8.89 -9.73 -8.61
C ILE A 144 -10.26 -9.35 -9.13
N LYS A 145 -10.83 -10.18 -9.96
CA LYS A 145 -12.20 -10.07 -10.46
C LYS A 145 -13.09 -11.09 -9.77
N ASN A 146 -14.39 -10.93 -9.92
CA ASN A 146 -15.33 -11.99 -9.60
C ASN A 146 -14.95 -13.26 -10.38
N MET A 147 -14.31 -14.18 -9.68
CA MET A 147 -14.00 -15.51 -10.22
C MET A 147 -15.23 -16.41 -10.01
N ILE A 148 -16.25 -16.11 -10.73
CA ILE A 148 -17.45 -16.94 -10.80
C ILE A 148 -17.38 -17.75 -12.07
#